data_63b97e0d2b0a5fe282e5a6817d378bef
#
_entry.id   63b97e0d2b0a5fe282e5a6817d378bef
#
_cell.length_a   1.000
_cell.length_b   1.000
_cell.length_c   1.000
_cell.angle_alpha   90.00
_cell.angle_beta   90.00
_cell.angle_gamma   90.00
#
_symmetry.space_group_name_H-M   'P 1'
#
loop_
_entity.id
_entity.type
_entity.pdbx_description
1 polymer ?
#
loop_
_entity_poly.entity_id
_entity_poly.type
_entity_poly.pdbx_seq_one_letter_code
_entity_poly.pdbx_strand_id
1 'polypeptide(L)'
;TEEIKEQEIFMGDFPIMTPSGTFVINGAERVIVSQIVRSPGVYYDKKTDKAYNSTYGTTVIPYHGAWLEYETDLNDIFNCRIDKNRKLPVTWFIKAMGAYKADNPNTWLSCIPDMTTGVVTNEQIKEVFDNDARIVATLDKDTCNSREEALVEIYRKLRPGDPPTVESSESLLEGLFYDRRRYDISNVGRYKFNKKLGLRSRIAGHMLAAPVVDPMTGEIIAEAGEVLTRERAEEIAEAGVNDVYLDVDGKSIRVFGNGMVDMKHYVDFDPAELGIKELVRGIILRQLMEQYEGDALKEAIEENLDLLIPKHIIADDMFASINYLCCLAHGIGEPDDIDHLGNRRVRSVGELLQNQFRIGFSRMERVIRERMTLQDLDVVTPQSLINIRPVTASIKEFFGSSPLSQFMDQTNPLAELTHKRRISALGPGGLSRERASFDVRDVHYSHYGRMCPIETPEGPNIGLISYLASYARVNEYGFLVTPFRRVEKGTCRVTDDVEYMTADVEDRYIVAQASEPVDENGCLINDRITCRHRDEIVEVDRDRV
;
A
#
# COMPACT_ATOMS: atom_id res chain seq x y z
N THR A 1 -38.69 -22.25 -8.56
CA THR A 1 -38.47 -22.37 -10.02
C THR A 1 -37.08 -21.85 -10.33
N GLU A 2 -36.21 -22.69 -10.92
CA GLU A 2 -34.87 -22.35 -11.37
C GLU A 2 -34.89 -21.60 -12.72
N GLU A 3 -35.74 -20.61 -12.86
CA GLU A 3 -35.85 -19.84 -14.09
C GLU A 3 -34.84 -18.69 -14.08
N ILE A 4 -33.88 -18.70 -15.00
CA ILE A 4 -32.93 -17.61 -15.22
C ILE A 4 -33.60 -16.58 -16.14
N LYS A 5 -33.77 -15.33 -15.66
CA LYS A 5 -34.31 -14.21 -16.44
C LYS A 5 -33.17 -13.22 -16.74
N GLU A 6 -32.91 -13.00 -18.02
CA GLU A 6 -31.98 -11.98 -18.50
C GLU A 6 -32.76 -10.81 -19.11
N GLN A 7 -32.34 -9.59 -18.81
CA GLN A 7 -32.96 -8.37 -19.32
C GLN A 7 -31.93 -7.23 -19.38
N GLU A 8 -31.93 -6.50 -20.48
CA GLU A 8 -31.18 -5.25 -20.59
C GLU A 8 -31.92 -4.12 -19.86
N ILE A 9 -31.17 -3.34 -19.07
CA ILE A 9 -31.70 -2.22 -18.30
C ILE A 9 -30.92 -0.96 -18.65
N PHE A 10 -31.65 0.08 -19.08
CA PHE A 10 -31.05 1.39 -19.34
C PHE A 10 -30.61 2.04 -18.04
N MET A 11 -29.31 2.33 -17.91
CA MET A 11 -28.71 2.88 -16.69
C MET A 11 -28.66 4.41 -16.65
N GLY A 12 -29.15 5.09 -17.69
CA GLY A 12 -29.13 6.55 -17.83
C GLY A 12 -27.97 7.05 -18.69
N ASP A 13 -27.92 8.36 -18.89
CA ASP A 13 -26.86 9.03 -19.65
C ASP A 13 -25.77 9.50 -18.70
N PHE A 14 -24.49 9.27 -19.09
CA PHE A 14 -23.31 9.71 -18.33
C PHE A 14 -22.51 10.71 -19.15
N PRO A 15 -21.93 11.75 -18.51
CA PRO A 15 -21.07 12.68 -19.21
C PRO A 15 -19.84 11.98 -19.78
N ILE A 16 -19.52 12.27 -21.04
CA ILE A 16 -18.31 11.78 -21.71
C ILE A 16 -17.25 12.87 -21.70
N MET A 17 -15.99 12.50 -21.52
CA MET A 17 -14.88 13.41 -21.61
C MET A 17 -14.71 13.88 -23.07
N THR A 18 -14.57 15.19 -23.26
CA THR A 18 -14.25 15.77 -24.56
C THR A 18 -12.82 15.43 -25.00
N PRO A 19 -12.47 15.54 -26.28
CA PRO A 19 -11.09 15.33 -26.75
C PRO A 19 -10.06 16.25 -26.07
N SER A 20 -10.50 17.42 -25.56
CA SER A 20 -9.66 18.38 -24.82
C SER A 20 -9.52 18.05 -23.32
N GLY A 21 -10.12 16.96 -22.83
CA GLY A 21 -10.01 16.53 -21.42
C GLY A 21 -10.96 17.24 -20.46
N THR A 22 -12.06 17.82 -20.98
CA THR A 22 -13.09 18.52 -20.19
C THR A 22 -14.41 17.73 -20.19
N PHE A 23 -15.34 18.15 -19.33
CA PHE A 23 -16.72 17.65 -19.31
C PHE A 23 -17.69 18.82 -19.49
N VAL A 24 -18.72 18.65 -20.30
CA VAL A 24 -19.77 19.64 -20.46
C VAL A 24 -20.93 19.29 -19.53
N ILE A 25 -21.12 20.11 -18.49
CA ILE A 25 -22.15 19.92 -17.48
C ILE A 25 -23.04 21.16 -17.45
N ASN A 26 -24.33 20.98 -17.72
CA ASN A 26 -25.29 22.08 -17.80
C ASN A 26 -24.84 23.22 -18.75
N GLY A 27 -24.22 22.87 -19.87
CA GLY A 27 -23.74 23.82 -20.88
C GLY A 27 -22.42 24.52 -20.57
N ALA A 28 -21.78 24.23 -19.42
CA ALA A 28 -20.48 24.78 -19.06
C ALA A 28 -19.38 23.71 -19.09
N GLU A 29 -18.22 24.05 -19.61
CA GLU A 29 -17.04 23.19 -19.56
C GLU A 29 -16.47 23.16 -18.14
N ARG A 30 -16.25 21.94 -17.64
CA ARG A 30 -15.66 21.68 -16.33
C ARG A 30 -14.42 20.83 -16.45
N VAL A 31 -13.46 21.11 -15.58
CA VAL A 31 -12.24 20.32 -15.41
C VAL A 31 -12.33 19.57 -14.07
N ILE A 32 -12.07 18.28 -14.11
CA ILE A 32 -11.93 17.48 -12.90
C ILE A 32 -10.46 17.53 -12.50
N VAL A 33 -10.18 18.25 -11.41
CA VAL A 33 -8.82 18.42 -10.88
C VAL A 33 -8.37 17.10 -10.23
N SER A 34 -7.15 16.67 -10.55
CA SER A 34 -6.54 15.50 -9.92
C SER A 34 -6.30 15.76 -8.43
N GLN A 35 -6.50 14.74 -7.62
CA GLN A 35 -6.33 14.84 -6.16
C GLN A 35 -5.06 14.11 -5.73
N ILE A 36 -4.25 14.73 -4.86
CA ILE A 36 -3.12 14.08 -4.22
C ILE A 36 -3.51 13.63 -2.81
N VAL A 37 -3.27 12.35 -2.51
CA VAL A 37 -3.62 11.73 -1.23
C VAL A 37 -2.48 10.85 -0.76
N ARG A 38 -2.49 10.50 0.54
CA ARG A 38 -1.60 9.45 1.05
C ARG A 38 -1.96 8.13 0.37
N SER A 39 -0.96 7.40 -0.13
CA SER A 39 -1.22 6.09 -0.74
C SER A 39 -1.66 5.08 0.31
N PRO A 40 -2.50 4.08 -0.03
CA PRO A 40 -2.65 2.93 0.84
C PRO A 40 -1.29 2.27 1.06
N GLY A 41 -1.06 1.74 2.27
CA GLY A 41 0.24 1.17 2.64
C GLY A 41 0.41 1.04 4.14
N VAL A 42 1.61 0.62 4.55
CA VAL A 42 2.02 0.54 5.95
C VAL A 42 3.05 1.63 6.20
N TYR A 43 2.81 2.46 7.20
CA TYR A 43 3.62 3.61 7.54
C TYR A 43 4.12 3.52 8.98
N TYR A 44 5.37 3.87 9.19
CA TYR A 44 6.04 3.83 10.49
C TYR A 44 6.48 5.23 10.89
N ASP A 45 6.21 5.59 12.14
CA ASP A 45 6.65 6.83 12.73
C ASP A 45 7.46 6.60 14.01
N LYS A 46 8.37 7.52 14.29
CA LYS A 46 9.14 7.57 15.52
C LYS A 46 8.88 8.90 16.20
N LYS A 47 8.42 8.86 17.44
CA LYS A 47 8.21 10.04 18.28
C LYS A 47 9.19 10.01 19.44
N THR A 48 9.90 11.10 19.63
CA THR A 48 10.80 11.27 20.77
C THR A 48 10.19 12.28 21.73
N ASP A 49 10.05 11.90 22.99
CA ASP A 49 9.54 12.80 24.01
C ASP A 49 10.64 13.79 24.49
N LYS A 50 10.27 14.71 25.38
CA LYS A 50 11.22 15.69 25.95
C LYS A 50 12.31 15.04 26.82
N ALA A 51 12.13 13.79 27.24
CA ALA A 51 13.08 13.01 28.02
C ALA A 51 13.93 12.08 27.13
N TYR A 52 13.90 12.27 25.81
CA TYR A 52 14.60 11.46 24.80
C TYR A 52 14.17 9.99 24.71
N ASN A 53 13.03 9.61 25.30
CA ASN A 53 12.46 8.30 25.10
C ASN A 53 11.80 8.23 23.71
N SER A 54 12.14 7.21 22.95
CA SER A 54 11.56 6.99 21.64
C SER A 54 10.37 6.02 21.72
N THR A 55 9.25 6.42 21.16
CA THR A 55 8.09 5.56 20.92
C THR A 55 7.89 5.38 19.43
N TYR A 56 7.44 4.21 19.05
CA TYR A 56 7.26 3.85 17.65
C TYR A 56 5.77 3.61 17.38
N GLY A 57 5.33 4.05 16.22
CA GLY A 57 3.97 3.87 15.75
C GLY A 57 3.93 3.27 14.35
N THR A 58 2.83 2.63 14.05
CA THR A 58 2.54 2.11 12.71
C THR A 58 1.11 2.45 12.36
N THR A 59 0.88 2.87 11.12
CA THR A 59 -0.47 3.07 10.59
C THR A 59 -0.61 2.26 9.31
N VAL A 60 -1.51 1.29 9.31
CA VAL A 60 -1.90 0.51 8.14
C VAL A 60 -3.11 1.16 7.51
N ILE A 61 -2.94 1.70 6.31
CA ILE A 61 -3.98 2.44 5.58
C ILE A 61 -4.44 1.62 4.39
N PRO A 62 -5.71 1.15 4.35
CA PRO A 62 -6.28 0.55 3.15
C PRO A 62 -6.70 1.63 2.14
N TYR A 63 -6.99 1.22 0.92
CA TYR A 63 -7.65 2.07 -0.06
C TYR A 63 -9.10 2.39 0.38
N HIS A 64 -9.77 1.38 0.93
CA HIS A 64 -11.10 1.47 1.53
C HIS A 64 -11.20 0.48 2.68
N GLY A 65 -11.67 0.91 3.85
CA GLY A 65 -11.87 0.05 5.01
C GLY A 65 -11.33 0.63 6.31
N ALA A 66 -11.25 -0.22 7.33
CA ALA A 66 -10.80 0.12 8.67
C ALA A 66 -9.28 0.37 8.71
N TRP A 67 -8.86 1.42 9.39
CA TRP A 67 -7.44 1.67 9.67
C TRP A 67 -7.00 0.79 10.84
N LEU A 68 -5.76 0.31 10.76
CA LEU A 68 -5.14 -0.44 11.82
C LEU A 68 -3.90 0.31 12.29
N GLU A 69 -3.84 0.65 13.57
CA GLU A 69 -2.74 1.40 14.15
C GLU A 69 -2.10 0.56 15.24
N TYR A 70 -0.77 0.53 15.27
CA TYR A 70 0.02 -0.04 16.36
C TYR A 70 0.85 1.07 16.99
N GLU A 71 1.00 1.03 18.30
CA GLU A 71 1.86 1.97 19.01
C GLU A 71 2.49 1.34 20.24
N THR A 72 3.72 1.71 20.54
CA THR A 72 4.37 1.41 21.81
C THR A 72 4.18 2.58 22.76
N ASP A 73 3.89 2.32 24.03
CA ASP A 73 3.85 3.34 25.06
C ASP A 73 5.21 3.47 25.78
N LEU A 74 5.30 4.44 26.71
CA LEU A 74 6.51 4.67 27.51
C LEU A 74 6.87 3.51 28.47
N ASN A 75 5.97 2.57 28.68
CA ASN A 75 6.16 1.38 29.51
C ASN A 75 6.42 0.13 28.66
N ASP A 76 6.81 0.30 27.40
CA ASP A 76 7.05 -0.78 26.45
C ASP A 76 5.83 -1.69 26.18
N ILE A 77 4.62 -1.18 26.43
CA ILE A 77 3.40 -1.92 26.13
C ILE A 77 3.00 -1.65 24.68
N PHE A 78 2.75 -2.72 23.98
CA PHE A 78 2.35 -2.71 22.58
C PHE A 78 0.82 -2.66 22.46
N ASN A 79 0.29 -1.57 21.98
CA ASN A 79 -1.14 -1.35 21.81
C ASN A 79 -1.54 -1.37 20.34
N CYS A 80 -2.76 -1.82 20.08
CA CYS A 80 -3.42 -1.80 18.78
C CYS A 80 -4.68 -0.95 18.85
N ARG A 81 -5.02 -0.29 17.74
CA ARG A 81 -6.32 0.39 17.52
C ARG A 81 -6.89 -0.05 16.18
N ILE A 82 -8.17 -0.31 16.16
CA ILE A 82 -8.93 -0.55 14.93
C ILE A 82 -9.81 0.67 14.71
N ASP A 83 -9.58 1.38 13.61
CA ASP A 83 -10.12 2.72 13.36
C ASP A 83 -9.79 3.71 14.51
N LYS A 84 -10.73 4.56 14.88
CA LYS A 84 -10.59 5.54 15.97
C LYS A 84 -11.00 5.00 17.34
N ASN A 85 -11.13 3.69 17.49
CA ASN A 85 -11.57 3.05 18.72
C ASN A 85 -10.50 3.10 19.83
N ARG A 86 -10.90 2.63 21.04
CA ARG A 86 -10.01 2.59 22.20
C ARG A 86 -8.84 1.63 21.96
N LYS A 87 -7.69 1.95 22.56
CA LYS A 87 -6.52 1.08 22.59
C LYS A 87 -6.85 -0.28 23.21
N LEU A 88 -6.29 -1.32 22.61
CA LEU A 88 -6.32 -2.68 23.12
C LEU A 88 -4.90 -3.28 23.02
N PRO A 89 -4.52 -4.23 23.89
CA PRO A 89 -3.24 -4.90 23.80
C PRO A 89 -3.09 -5.58 22.43
N VAL A 90 -1.92 -5.46 21.80
CA VAL A 90 -1.69 -6.09 20.49
C VAL A 90 -1.81 -7.62 20.57
N THR A 91 -1.54 -8.21 21.74
CA THR A 91 -1.65 -9.65 21.99
C THR A 91 -3.08 -10.18 21.81
N TRP A 92 -4.10 -9.38 22.15
CA TRP A 92 -5.50 -9.74 21.84
C TRP A 92 -5.73 -9.82 20.34
N PHE A 93 -5.21 -8.84 19.60
CA PHE A 93 -5.33 -8.82 18.16
C PHE A 93 -4.58 -10.00 17.52
N ILE A 94 -3.37 -10.30 17.98
CA ILE A 94 -2.58 -11.45 17.53
C ILE A 94 -3.34 -12.75 17.75
N LYS A 95 -3.87 -12.99 18.97
CA LYS A 95 -4.64 -14.20 19.29
C LYS A 95 -5.92 -14.31 18.45
N ALA A 96 -6.64 -13.21 18.28
CA ALA A 96 -7.88 -13.18 17.50
C ALA A 96 -7.64 -13.49 16.01
N MET A 97 -6.57 -12.96 15.44
CA MET A 97 -6.26 -13.03 14.00
C MET A 97 -5.26 -14.15 13.65
N GLY A 98 -4.54 -14.69 14.60
CA GLY A 98 -3.45 -15.63 14.39
C GLY A 98 -3.86 -17.11 14.31
N ALA A 99 -5.15 -17.44 14.33
CA ALA A 99 -5.59 -18.83 14.25
C ALA A 99 -5.81 -19.28 12.81
N TYR A 100 -5.22 -20.41 12.46
CA TYR A 100 -5.48 -21.10 11.21
C TYR A 100 -6.87 -21.76 11.22
N LYS A 101 -7.68 -21.49 10.19
CA LYS A 101 -8.94 -22.18 9.92
C LYS A 101 -8.81 -23.03 8.67
N ALA A 102 -8.89 -24.34 8.84
CA ALA A 102 -8.85 -25.29 7.74
C ALA A 102 -9.98 -25.07 6.71
N ASP A 103 -11.13 -24.57 7.18
CA ASP A 103 -12.32 -24.36 6.37
C ASP A 103 -12.25 -23.08 5.49
N ASN A 104 -11.29 -22.19 5.75
CA ASN A 104 -11.07 -20.99 4.96
C ASN A 104 -9.58 -20.75 4.70
N PRO A 105 -8.96 -21.52 3.80
CA PRO A 105 -7.53 -21.43 3.50
C PRO A 105 -7.12 -20.06 2.97
N ASN A 106 -8.07 -19.27 2.45
CA ASN A 106 -7.81 -17.97 1.85
C ASN A 106 -7.42 -16.90 2.86
N THR A 107 -7.81 -17.06 4.12
CA THR A 107 -7.62 -16.05 5.16
C THR A 107 -6.50 -16.37 6.14
N TRP A 108 -6.20 -17.64 6.38
CA TRP A 108 -5.40 -18.07 7.52
C TRP A 108 -4.10 -18.80 7.18
N LEU A 109 -3.84 -19.10 5.91
CA LEU A 109 -2.54 -19.63 5.49
C LEU A 109 -1.44 -18.58 5.72
N SER A 110 -0.41 -18.96 6.44
CA SER A 110 0.77 -18.13 6.69
C SER A 110 2.04 -18.79 6.17
N CYS A 111 2.94 -18.00 5.62
CA CYS A 111 4.28 -18.44 5.22
C CYS A 111 5.28 -18.36 6.38
N ILE A 112 4.90 -17.83 7.53
CA ILE A 112 5.74 -17.78 8.73
C ILE A 112 5.69 -19.19 9.34
N PRO A 113 6.85 -19.88 9.51
CA PRO A 113 6.88 -21.29 9.89
C PRO A 113 6.09 -21.63 11.16
N ASP A 114 6.21 -20.80 12.18
CA ASP A 114 5.58 -21.02 13.49
C ASP A 114 4.07 -20.69 13.49
N MET A 115 3.56 -20.12 12.41
CA MET A 115 2.15 -19.73 12.27
C MET A 115 1.32 -20.68 11.41
N THR A 116 1.90 -21.72 10.87
CA THR A 116 1.19 -22.66 9.97
C THR A 116 0.00 -23.36 10.64
N THR A 117 0.07 -23.54 11.96
CA THR A 117 -1.01 -24.14 12.79
C THR A 117 -1.83 -23.11 13.57
N GLY A 118 -1.50 -21.82 13.42
CA GLY A 118 -2.09 -20.70 14.16
C GLY A 118 -1.28 -20.27 15.39
N VAL A 119 -1.46 -19.01 15.78
CA VAL A 119 -0.79 -18.38 16.92
C VAL A 119 -1.84 -17.90 17.90
N VAL A 120 -2.13 -18.69 18.90
CA VAL A 120 -3.19 -18.44 19.90
C VAL A 120 -2.70 -18.49 21.35
N THR A 121 -1.58 -19.16 21.62
CA THR A 121 -1.02 -19.25 22.98
C THR A 121 0.07 -18.22 23.22
N ASN A 122 0.32 -17.90 24.50
CA ASN A 122 1.36 -16.96 24.88
C ASN A 122 2.75 -17.45 24.48
N GLU A 123 2.99 -18.77 24.55
CA GLU A 123 4.24 -19.41 24.15
C GLU A 123 4.48 -19.26 22.65
N GLN A 124 3.48 -19.53 21.83
CA GLN A 124 3.55 -19.35 20.38
C GLN A 124 3.84 -17.89 20.00
N ILE A 125 3.21 -16.93 20.66
CA ILE A 125 3.46 -15.49 20.42
C ILE A 125 4.92 -15.16 20.75
N LYS A 126 5.45 -15.64 21.88
CA LYS A 126 6.85 -15.42 22.25
C LYS A 126 7.82 -16.02 21.24
N GLU A 127 7.52 -17.21 20.73
CA GLU A 127 8.33 -17.91 19.73
C GLU A 127 8.36 -17.16 18.40
N VAL A 128 7.18 -16.74 17.88
CA VAL A 128 7.07 -16.01 16.61
C VAL A 128 7.84 -14.69 16.64
N PHE A 129 7.77 -13.96 17.74
CA PHE A 129 8.43 -12.65 17.88
C PHE A 129 9.77 -12.73 18.64
N ASP A 130 10.38 -13.91 18.72
CA ASP A 130 11.70 -14.14 19.32
C ASP A 130 11.87 -13.51 20.72
N ASN A 131 10.84 -13.62 21.55
CA ASN A 131 10.81 -13.07 22.90
C ASN A 131 11.09 -11.54 22.96
N ASP A 132 10.65 -10.76 21.98
CA ASP A 132 10.76 -9.30 22.02
C ASP A 132 10.24 -8.75 23.36
N ALA A 133 11.04 -7.90 24.02
CA ALA A 133 10.79 -7.43 25.37
C ALA A 133 9.42 -6.72 25.50
N ARG A 134 8.98 -6.01 24.45
CA ARG A 134 7.69 -5.28 24.44
C ARG A 134 6.51 -6.22 24.29
N ILE A 135 6.65 -7.27 23.48
CA ILE A 135 5.65 -8.32 23.35
C ILE A 135 5.51 -9.06 24.69
N VAL A 136 6.64 -9.41 25.32
CA VAL A 136 6.64 -10.07 26.65
C VAL A 136 5.99 -9.17 27.70
N ALA A 137 6.38 -7.89 27.78
CA ALA A 137 5.79 -6.94 28.73
C ALA A 137 4.28 -6.73 28.49
N THR A 138 3.82 -6.84 27.24
CA THR A 138 2.40 -6.78 26.91
C THR A 138 1.67 -8.05 27.33
N LEU A 139 2.27 -9.24 27.13
CA LEU A 139 1.74 -10.51 27.57
C LEU A 139 1.59 -10.61 29.09
N ASP A 140 2.52 -10.02 29.86
CA ASP A 140 2.47 -9.99 31.33
C ASP A 140 1.27 -9.16 31.87
N LYS A 141 0.74 -8.25 31.06
CA LYS A 141 -0.48 -7.46 31.36
C LYS A 141 -1.73 -7.97 30.66
N ASP A 142 -1.59 -8.99 29.84
CA ASP A 142 -2.70 -9.59 29.10
C ASP A 142 -3.60 -10.40 30.03
N THR A 143 -4.90 -10.17 29.92
CA THR A 143 -5.93 -10.87 30.69
C THR A 143 -6.57 -12.03 29.93
N CYS A 144 -6.31 -12.14 28.61
CA CYS A 144 -6.89 -13.16 27.75
C CYS A 144 -5.92 -14.31 27.54
N ASN A 145 -6.36 -15.54 27.80
CA ASN A 145 -5.54 -16.73 27.63
C ASN A 145 -5.91 -17.54 26.38
N SER A 146 -7.06 -17.27 25.79
CA SER A 146 -7.54 -17.98 24.60
C SER A 146 -7.96 -17.02 23.49
N ARG A 147 -8.12 -17.58 22.27
CA ARG A 147 -8.64 -16.85 21.10
C ARG A 147 -10.05 -16.35 21.34
N GLU A 148 -10.91 -17.18 21.91
CA GLU A 148 -12.31 -16.87 22.18
C GLU A 148 -12.45 -15.68 23.15
N GLU A 149 -11.64 -15.67 24.21
CA GLU A 149 -11.60 -14.54 25.16
C GLU A 149 -11.15 -13.27 24.46
N ALA A 150 -10.09 -13.33 23.65
CA ALA A 150 -9.58 -12.19 22.89
C ALA A 150 -10.63 -11.63 21.92
N LEU A 151 -11.34 -12.48 21.17
CA LEU A 151 -12.42 -12.09 20.27
C LEU A 151 -13.54 -11.36 21.01
N VAL A 152 -13.99 -11.89 22.14
CA VAL A 152 -15.05 -11.31 22.96
C VAL A 152 -14.63 -9.94 23.53
N GLU A 153 -13.41 -9.83 24.03
CA GLU A 153 -12.92 -8.55 24.57
C GLU A 153 -12.72 -7.49 23.48
N ILE A 154 -12.24 -7.85 22.28
CA ILE A 154 -12.18 -6.94 21.14
C ILE A 154 -13.58 -6.47 20.76
N TYR A 155 -14.56 -7.39 20.69
CA TYR A 155 -15.95 -7.04 20.37
C TYR A 155 -16.53 -6.04 21.36
N ARG A 156 -16.33 -6.24 22.67
CA ARG A 156 -16.77 -5.29 23.72
C ARG A 156 -16.18 -3.92 23.55
N LYS A 157 -14.93 -3.80 23.07
CA LYS A 157 -14.29 -2.50 22.80
C LYS A 157 -14.82 -1.83 21.54
N LEU A 158 -15.12 -2.62 20.49
CA LEU A 158 -15.62 -2.10 19.22
C LEU A 158 -17.11 -1.77 19.27
N ARG A 159 -17.92 -2.57 19.98
CA ARG A 159 -19.37 -2.41 20.13
C ARG A 159 -19.81 -2.46 21.59
N PRO A 160 -19.58 -1.38 22.34
CA PRO A 160 -20.01 -1.30 23.73
C PRO A 160 -21.54 -1.30 23.79
N GLY A 161 -22.10 -2.22 24.59
CA GLY A 161 -23.55 -2.34 24.80
C GLY A 161 -24.19 -3.55 24.13
N ASP A 162 -23.58 -4.17 23.14
CA ASP A 162 -24.05 -5.41 22.54
C ASP A 162 -23.52 -6.63 23.31
N PRO A 163 -24.34 -7.69 23.54
CA PRO A 163 -23.86 -8.91 24.16
C PRO A 163 -22.88 -9.64 23.23
N PRO A 164 -21.63 -9.86 23.66
CA PRO A 164 -20.63 -10.49 22.82
C PRO A 164 -20.86 -12.02 22.78
N THR A 165 -20.83 -12.59 21.57
CA THR A 165 -20.68 -14.03 21.34
C THR A 165 -19.43 -14.26 20.51
N VAL A 166 -18.84 -15.44 20.57
CA VAL A 166 -17.65 -15.77 19.78
C VAL A 166 -17.95 -15.64 18.29
N GLU A 167 -19.09 -16.16 17.83
CA GLU A 167 -19.52 -16.12 16.43
C GLU A 167 -19.73 -14.68 15.92
N SER A 168 -20.41 -13.84 16.71
CA SER A 168 -20.64 -12.43 16.32
C SER A 168 -19.34 -11.64 16.32
N SER A 169 -18.41 -11.95 17.22
CA SER A 169 -17.10 -11.30 17.31
C SER A 169 -16.22 -11.66 16.10
N GLU A 170 -16.23 -12.93 15.72
CA GLU A 170 -15.50 -13.43 14.56
C GLU A 170 -16.06 -12.84 13.27
N SER A 171 -17.37 -12.88 13.06
CA SER A 171 -18.04 -12.26 11.91
C SER A 171 -17.77 -10.76 11.81
N LEU A 172 -17.66 -10.06 12.95
CA LEU A 172 -17.30 -8.63 12.95
C LEU A 172 -15.88 -8.40 12.43
N LEU A 173 -14.88 -9.16 12.90
CA LEU A 173 -13.48 -9.00 12.47
C LEU A 173 -13.29 -9.46 11.02
N GLU A 174 -13.92 -10.56 10.62
CA GLU A 174 -13.94 -11.00 9.22
C GLU A 174 -14.54 -9.92 8.31
N GLY A 175 -15.66 -9.33 8.70
CA GLY A 175 -16.27 -8.23 7.96
C GLY A 175 -15.44 -6.97 7.91
N LEU A 176 -14.56 -6.72 8.90
CA LEU A 176 -13.69 -5.53 8.92
C LEU A 176 -12.45 -5.67 8.04
N PHE A 177 -11.86 -6.87 7.91
CA PHE A 177 -10.56 -7.06 7.27
C PHE A 177 -10.58 -7.96 6.02
N TYR A 178 -11.56 -8.88 5.90
CA TYR A 178 -11.59 -9.90 4.84
C TYR A 178 -12.78 -9.78 3.88
N ASP A 179 -13.83 -9.01 4.24
CA ASP A 179 -14.95 -8.76 3.32
C ASP A 179 -14.52 -7.75 2.24
N ARG A 180 -14.38 -8.22 1.01
CA ARG A 180 -13.99 -7.40 -0.17
C ARG A 180 -14.89 -6.17 -0.42
N ARG A 181 -16.11 -6.17 0.10
CA ARG A 181 -17.04 -5.03 -0.02
C ARG A 181 -16.71 -3.92 0.96
N ARG A 182 -16.08 -4.27 2.09
CA ARG A 182 -15.79 -3.36 3.20
C ARG A 182 -14.32 -3.01 3.31
N TYR A 183 -13.43 -3.90 2.87
CA TYR A 183 -11.98 -3.73 2.97
C TYR A 183 -11.30 -4.03 1.63
N ASP A 184 -10.56 -3.05 1.12
CA ASP A 184 -9.81 -3.16 -0.12
C ASP A 184 -8.51 -2.34 0.02
N ILE A 185 -7.37 -2.94 -0.28
CA ILE A 185 -6.09 -2.25 -0.33
C ILE A 185 -5.72 -1.80 -1.75
N SER A 186 -6.44 -2.28 -2.76
CA SER A 186 -6.18 -2.11 -4.19
C SER A 186 -4.80 -2.67 -4.63
N ASN A 187 -4.50 -2.62 -5.92
CA ASN A 187 -3.18 -3.03 -6.44
C ASN A 187 -2.07 -2.12 -5.91
N VAL A 188 -2.35 -0.83 -5.77
CA VAL A 188 -1.39 0.14 -5.22
C VAL A 188 -1.03 -0.19 -3.77
N GLY A 189 -2.03 -0.51 -2.95
CA GLY A 189 -1.81 -0.94 -1.57
C GLY A 189 -0.99 -2.22 -1.53
N ARG A 190 -1.34 -3.23 -2.32
CA ARG A 190 -0.58 -4.49 -2.37
C ARG A 190 0.88 -4.25 -2.76
N TYR A 191 1.14 -3.44 -3.78
CA TYR A 191 2.49 -3.03 -4.17
C TYR A 191 3.25 -2.37 -3.00
N LYS A 192 2.61 -1.42 -2.29
CA LYS A 192 3.22 -0.71 -1.15
C LYS A 192 3.46 -1.62 0.06
N PHE A 193 2.52 -2.52 0.38
CA PHE A 193 2.68 -3.52 1.44
C PHE A 193 3.86 -4.44 1.14
N ASN A 194 3.92 -5.00 -0.06
CA ASN A 194 4.99 -5.90 -0.46
C ASN A 194 6.36 -5.22 -0.44
N LYS A 195 6.42 -3.96 -0.92
CA LYS A 195 7.66 -3.17 -0.91
C LYS A 195 8.15 -2.86 0.50
N LYS A 196 7.24 -2.52 1.43
CA LYS A 196 7.61 -2.13 2.80
C LYS A 196 7.87 -3.33 3.70
N LEU A 197 7.04 -4.36 3.61
CA LEU A 197 7.10 -5.53 4.49
C LEU A 197 8.06 -6.62 3.99
N GLY A 198 8.52 -6.55 2.75
CA GLY A 198 9.53 -7.46 2.21
C GLY A 198 10.88 -7.34 2.91
N LEU A 199 11.71 -8.38 2.83
CA LEU A 199 13.02 -8.42 3.49
C LEU A 199 14.05 -7.50 2.81
N ARG A 200 14.02 -7.38 1.49
CA ARG A 200 15.00 -6.70 0.64
C ARG A 200 15.54 -5.37 1.21
N SER A 201 14.65 -4.48 1.64
CA SER A 201 15.03 -3.16 2.15
C SER A 201 15.46 -3.14 3.60
N ARG A 202 15.14 -4.18 4.37
CA ARG A 202 15.39 -4.23 5.82
C ARG A 202 16.71 -4.91 6.19
N ILE A 203 17.11 -5.92 5.40
CA ILE A 203 18.29 -6.73 5.73
C ILE A 203 19.59 -6.18 5.13
N ALA A 204 19.52 -5.33 4.09
CA ALA A 204 20.69 -4.72 3.48
C ALA A 204 21.46 -3.85 4.48
N GLY A 205 22.78 -4.00 4.53
CA GLY A 205 23.67 -3.29 5.44
C GLY A 205 23.83 -3.91 6.82
N HIS A 206 23.10 -4.99 7.13
CA HIS A 206 23.18 -5.71 8.40
C HIS A 206 23.96 -7.02 8.29
N MET A 207 24.48 -7.50 9.41
CA MET A 207 25.21 -8.76 9.52
C MET A 207 24.25 -9.89 9.85
N LEU A 208 24.44 -11.05 9.24
CA LEU A 208 23.65 -12.26 9.54
C LEU A 208 24.10 -12.91 10.85
N ALA A 209 23.15 -13.22 11.73
CA ALA A 209 23.41 -14.00 12.95
C ALA A 209 23.36 -15.52 12.69
N ALA A 210 22.62 -15.95 11.67
CA ALA A 210 22.48 -17.35 11.29
C ALA A 210 22.60 -17.52 9.77
N PRO A 211 22.99 -18.71 9.27
CA PRO A 211 23.04 -18.96 7.84
C PRO A 211 21.63 -18.92 7.24
N VAL A 212 21.54 -18.41 6.01
CA VAL A 212 20.29 -18.33 5.24
C VAL A 212 20.26 -19.49 4.26
N VAL A 213 19.15 -20.22 4.26
CA VAL A 213 18.94 -21.41 3.45
C VAL A 213 17.84 -21.14 2.42
N ASP A 214 18.06 -21.59 1.19
CA ASP A 214 17.06 -21.56 0.13
C ASP A 214 15.88 -22.49 0.51
N PRO A 215 14.64 -21.97 0.57
CA PRO A 215 13.49 -22.77 0.94
C PRO A 215 13.09 -23.84 -0.10
N MET A 216 13.61 -23.77 -1.33
CA MET A 216 13.31 -24.72 -2.42
C MET A 216 14.38 -25.82 -2.53
N THR A 217 15.65 -25.43 -2.49
CA THR A 217 16.78 -26.35 -2.71
C THR A 217 17.39 -26.89 -1.43
N GLY A 218 17.23 -26.17 -0.31
CA GLY A 218 17.88 -26.48 0.96
C GLY A 218 19.36 -26.09 1.01
N GLU A 219 19.88 -25.42 -0.02
CA GLU A 219 21.27 -24.96 -0.08
C GLU A 219 21.46 -23.67 0.74
N ILE A 220 22.67 -23.49 1.30
CA ILE A 220 23.01 -22.26 2.02
C ILE A 220 23.29 -21.16 1.01
N ILE A 221 22.46 -20.10 1.04
CA ILE A 221 22.64 -18.91 0.19
C ILE A 221 23.68 -17.98 0.79
N ALA A 222 23.62 -17.74 2.11
CA ALA A 222 24.51 -16.82 2.82
C ALA A 222 24.91 -17.39 4.18
N GLU A 223 26.17 -17.16 4.57
CA GLU A 223 26.75 -17.67 5.80
C GLU A 223 26.49 -16.73 6.98
N ALA A 224 26.51 -17.29 8.21
CA ALA A 224 26.49 -16.49 9.43
C ALA A 224 27.73 -15.57 9.50
N GLY A 225 27.54 -14.31 9.93
CA GLY A 225 28.61 -13.30 10.00
C GLY A 225 28.84 -12.53 8.70
N GLU A 226 28.14 -12.86 7.61
CA GLU A 226 28.18 -12.09 6.36
C GLU A 226 27.43 -10.77 6.53
N VAL A 227 28.04 -9.64 6.10
CA VAL A 227 27.37 -8.34 6.01
C VAL A 227 26.71 -8.25 4.64
N LEU A 228 25.39 -8.13 4.64
CA LEU A 228 24.60 -8.16 3.41
C LEU A 228 24.75 -6.87 2.61
N THR A 229 25.28 -6.95 1.40
CA THR A 229 25.16 -5.90 0.41
C THR A 229 23.71 -5.83 -0.10
N ARG A 230 23.40 -4.79 -0.85
CA ARG A 230 22.07 -4.62 -1.42
C ARG A 230 21.74 -5.72 -2.44
N GLU A 231 22.71 -6.04 -3.30
CA GLU A 231 22.59 -7.11 -4.29
C GLU A 231 22.35 -8.46 -3.60
N ARG A 232 23.08 -8.71 -2.50
CA ARG A 232 22.94 -9.94 -1.73
C ARG A 232 21.59 -10.04 -1.03
N ALA A 233 21.08 -8.92 -0.53
CA ALA A 233 19.73 -8.84 0.04
C ALA A 233 18.62 -9.07 -1.01
N GLU A 234 18.87 -8.65 -2.26
CA GLU A 234 17.98 -8.93 -3.39
C GLU A 234 17.97 -10.42 -3.75
N GLU A 235 19.12 -11.05 -3.86
CA GLU A 235 19.23 -12.50 -4.11
C GLU A 235 18.50 -13.34 -3.06
N ILE A 236 18.67 -13.01 -1.78
CA ILE A 236 17.97 -13.70 -0.66
C ILE A 236 16.45 -13.54 -0.80
N ALA A 237 15.97 -12.34 -1.13
CA ALA A 237 14.55 -12.09 -1.28
C ALA A 237 13.97 -12.79 -2.53
N GLU A 238 14.73 -12.85 -3.64
CA GLU A 238 14.35 -13.52 -4.88
C GLU A 238 14.29 -15.04 -4.74
N ALA A 239 15.16 -15.63 -3.92
CA ALA A 239 15.11 -17.04 -3.55
C ALA A 239 13.85 -17.40 -2.72
N GLY A 240 13.05 -16.39 -2.32
CA GLY A 240 11.81 -16.59 -1.58
C GLY A 240 12.00 -16.87 -0.10
N VAL A 241 13.16 -16.53 0.45
CA VAL A 241 13.41 -16.52 1.89
C VAL A 241 12.51 -15.48 2.54
N ASN A 242 11.79 -15.89 3.58
CA ASN A 242 10.89 -14.99 4.30
C ASN A 242 11.32 -14.69 5.73
N ASP A 243 12.29 -15.40 6.27
CA ASP A 243 12.74 -15.32 7.66
C ASP A 243 14.26 -15.34 7.74
N VAL A 244 14.86 -14.35 8.43
CA VAL A 244 16.29 -14.23 8.63
C VAL A 244 16.61 -13.73 10.04
N TYR A 245 17.78 -14.07 10.56
CA TYR A 245 18.29 -13.58 11.83
C TYR A 245 19.45 -12.62 11.59
N LEU A 246 19.32 -11.39 12.10
CA LEU A 246 20.34 -10.35 11.99
C LEU A 246 21.03 -10.15 13.34
N ASP A 247 22.33 -9.94 13.30
CA ASP A 247 23.11 -9.57 14.49
C ASP A 247 23.15 -8.03 14.61
N VAL A 248 22.60 -7.54 15.69
CA VAL A 248 22.65 -6.10 16.04
C VAL A 248 23.17 -5.99 17.46
N ASP A 249 24.36 -5.42 17.60
CA ASP A 249 25.05 -5.24 18.89
C ASP A 249 25.19 -6.54 19.70
N GLY A 250 25.45 -7.67 19.03
CA GLY A 250 25.59 -8.99 19.65
C GLY A 250 24.26 -9.64 20.07
N LYS A 251 23.12 -9.10 19.60
CA LYS A 251 21.80 -9.71 19.77
C LYS A 251 21.30 -10.22 18.43
N SER A 252 20.84 -11.47 18.42
CA SER A 252 20.15 -12.03 17.27
C SER A 252 18.73 -11.50 17.24
N ILE A 253 18.34 -10.85 16.15
CA ILE A 253 17.00 -10.29 15.93
C ILE A 253 16.34 -10.99 14.76
N ARG A 254 15.18 -11.58 14.99
CA ARG A 254 14.39 -12.23 13.95
C ARG A 254 13.67 -11.20 13.08
N VAL A 255 13.89 -11.26 11.78
CA VAL A 255 13.26 -10.40 10.76
C VAL A 255 12.54 -11.27 9.77
N PHE A 256 11.24 -11.11 9.65
CA PHE A 256 10.45 -11.83 8.66
C PHE A 256 9.55 -10.90 7.83
N GLY A 257 9.30 -11.30 6.60
CA GLY A 257 8.48 -10.58 5.63
C GLY A 257 7.04 -11.09 5.58
N ASN A 258 6.31 -10.63 4.56
CA ASN A 258 4.93 -11.05 4.30
C ASN A 258 4.79 -12.18 3.27
N GLY A 259 5.86 -12.90 2.95
CA GLY A 259 5.86 -14.11 2.11
C GLY A 259 5.47 -13.91 0.65
N MET A 260 5.59 -12.70 0.15
CA MET A 260 5.36 -12.40 -1.26
C MET A 260 6.63 -12.60 -2.07
N VAL A 261 6.52 -13.33 -3.19
CA VAL A 261 7.64 -13.71 -4.06
C VAL A 261 7.39 -13.25 -5.50
N ASP A 262 8.46 -13.07 -6.26
CA ASP A 262 8.37 -12.83 -7.70
C ASP A 262 8.19 -14.18 -8.42
N MET A 263 7.06 -14.34 -9.10
CA MET A 263 6.72 -15.57 -9.80
C MET A 263 7.75 -15.95 -10.88
N LYS A 264 8.47 -14.99 -11.47
CA LYS A 264 9.47 -15.22 -12.52
C LYS A 264 10.58 -16.19 -12.13
N HIS A 265 10.89 -16.28 -10.82
CA HIS A 265 11.93 -17.17 -10.31
C HIS A 265 11.44 -18.60 -10.08
N TYR A 266 10.13 -18.87 -10.27
CA TYR A 266 9.52 -20.15 -9.93
C TYR A 266 8.90 -20.87 -11.11
N VAL A 267 8.52 -20.14 -12.16
CA VAL A 267 7.84 -20.70 -13.34
C VAL A 267 8.68 -20.52 -14.60
N ASP A 268 8.52 -21.43 -15.57
CA ASP A 268 9.27 -21.46 -16.83
C ASP A 268 8.68 -20.53 -17.92
N PHE A 269 7.56 -19.85 -17.64
CA PHE A 269 6.88 -18.94 -18.56
C PHE A 269 6.88 -17.50 -18.01
N ASP A 270 6.67 -16.50 -18.88
CA ASP A 270 6.59 -15.11 -18.43
C ASP A 270 5.22 -14.84 -17.76
N PRO A 271 5.19 -14.49 -16.44
CA PRO A 271 3.95 -14.13 -15.76
C PRO A 271 3.17 -12.97 -16.40
N ALA A 272 3.83 -12.13 -17.19
CA ALA A 272 3.19 -11.05 -17.93
C ALA A 272 2.19 -11.56 -18.98
N GLU A 273 2.34 -12.78 -19.49
CA GLU A 273 1.36 -13.44 -20.38
C GLU A 273 -0.01 -13.60 -19.70
N LEU A 274 -0.02 -13.83 -18.38
CA LEU A 274 -1.21 -13.94 -17.54
C LEU A 274 -1.64 -12.60 -16.93
N GLY A 275 -1.01 -11.49 -17.34
CA GLY A 275 -1.27 -10.16 -16.80
C GLY A 275 -0.76 -9.92 -15.38
N ILE A 276 0.11 -10.78 -14.85
CA ILE A 276 0.68 -10.69 -13.50
C ILE A 276 1.95 -9.85 -13.54
N LYS A 277 1.94 -8.75 -12.81
CA LYS A 277 3.09 -7.84 -12.65
C LYS A 277 3.53 -7.70 -11.20
N GLU A 278 2.66 -8.05 -10.27
CA GLU A 278 2.88 -7.92 -8.83
C GLU A 278 3.50 -9.20 -8.26
N LEU A 279 4.08 -9.06 -7.07
CA LEU A 279 4.50 -10.20 -6.28
C LEU A 279 3.28 -11.03 -5.83
N VAL A 280 3.44 -12.34 -5.77
CA VAL A 280 2.40 -13.30 -5.42
C VAL A 280 2.69 -14.00 -4.09
N ARG A 281 1.67 -14.55 -3.45
CA ARG A 281 1.84 -15.35 -2.23
C ARG A 281 2.62 -16.63 -2.52
N GLY A 282 3.84 -16.73 -1.99
CA GLY A 282 4.73 -17.85 -2.23
C GLY A 282 4.18 -19.20 -1.74
N ILE A 283 3.43 -19.21 -0.63
CA ILE A 283 2.81 -20.44 -0.11
C ILE A 283 1.74 -20.99 -1.06
N ILE A 284 0.91 -20.12 -1.64
CA ILE A 284 -0.14 -20.54 -2.59
C ILE A 284 0.51 -20.98 -3.91
N LEU A 285 1.51 -20.23 -4.41
CA LEU A 285 2.21 -20.60 -5.63
C LEU A 285 2.84 -21.98 -5.51
N ARG A 286 3.53 -22.28 -4.42
CA ARG A 286 4.13 -23.60 -4.17
C ARG A 286 3.10 -24.72 -4.13
N GLN A 287 1.96 -24.51 -3.48
CA GLN A 287 0.87 -25.50 -3.46
C GLN A 287 0.31 -25.77 -4.85
N LEU A 288 0.19 -24.76 -5.71
CA LEU A 288 -0.25 -24.95 -7.09
C LEU A 288 0.79 -25.71 -7.92
N MET A 289 2.08 -25.40 -7.75
CA MET A 289 3.18 -26.09 -8.44
C MET A 289 3.35 -27.56 -8.00
N GLU A 290 2.98 -27.90 -6.76
CA GLU A 290 2.96 -29.29 -6.28
C GLU A 290 1.81 -30.12 -6.90
N GLN A 291 0.73 -29.46 -7.31
CA GLN A 291 -0.49 -30.12 -7.81
C GLN A 291 -0.60 -30.11 -9.33
N TYR A 292 -0.02 -29.12 -10.02
CA TYR A 292 -0.19 -28.87 -11.44
C TYR A 292 1.14 -28.60 -12.13
N GLU A 293 1.25 -28.99 -13.40
CA GLU A 293 2.43 -28.74 -14.25
C GLU A 293 2.00 -28.21 -15.62
N GLY A 294 2.89 -27.46 -16.30
CA GLY A 294 2.71 -26.98 -17.67
C GLY A 294 1.48 -26.08 -17.85
N ASP A 295 0.66 -26.36 -18.86
CA ASP A 295 -0.53 -25.53 -19.16
C ASP A 295 -1.61 -25.63 -18.08
N ALA A 296 -1.74 -26.79 -17.40
CA ALA A 296 -2.65 -26.92 -16.27
C ALA A 296 -2.27 -26.03 -15.09
N LEU A 297 -0.98 -25.74 -14.91
CA LEU A 297 -0.52 -24.79 -13.92
C LEU A 297 -0.93 -23.36 -14.29
N LYS A 298 -0.85 -22.97 -15.57
CA LYS A 298 -1.31 -21.65 -16.04
C LYS A 298 -2.80 -21.46 -15.77
N GLU A 299 -3.64 -22.42 -16.11
CA GLU A 299 -5.07 -22.38 -15.83
C GLU A 299 -5.36 -22.29 -14.32
N ALA A 300 -4.67 -23.09 -13.51
CA ALA A 300 -4.82 -23.06 -12.06
C ALA A 300 -4.38 -21.70 -11.45
N ILE A 301 -3.35 -21.06 -11.98
CA ILE A 301 -2.91 -19.73 -11.58
C ILE A 301 -3.97 -18.68 -11.94
N GLU A 302 -4.54 -18.71 -13.14
CA GLU A 302 -5.60 -17.79 -13.57
C GLU A 302 -6.85 -17.92 -12.70
N GLU A 303 -7.27 -19.13 -12.37
CA GLU A 303 -8.42 -19.37 -11.49
C GLU A 303 -8.18 -18.89 -10.04
N ASN A 304 -6.92 -18.89 -9.58
CA ASN A 304 -6.56 -18.54 -8.21
C ASN A 304 -5.87 -17.17 -8.09
N LEU A 305 -5.98 -16.28 -9.08
CA LEU A 305 -5.37 -14.93 -9.03
C LEU A 305 -5.74 -14.14 -7.78
N ASP A 306 -6.97 -14.23 -7.34
CA ASP A 306 -7.45 -13.55 -6.14
C ASP A 306 -6.80 -14.04 -4.84
N LEU A 307 -6.32 -15.29 -4.81
CA LEU A 307 -5.59 -15.88 -3.70
C LEU A 307 -4.10 -15.55 -3.75
N LEU A 308 -3.55 -15.54 -4.97
CA LEU A 308 -2.15 -15.21 -5.23
C LEU A 308 -1.87 -13.74 -4.97
N ILE A 309 -2.78 -12.84 -5.40
CA ILE A 309 -2.65 -11.39 -5.25
C ILE A 309 -3.87 -10.85 -4.48
N PRO A 310 -3.95 -11.08 -3.16
CA PRO A 310 -5.09 -10.67 -2.36
C PRO A 310 -5.22 -9.15 -2.30
N LYS A 311 -6.41 -8.62 -2.57
CA LYS A 311 -6.75 -7.19 -2.44
C LYS A 311 -7.23 -6.81 -1.03
N HIS A 312 -7.10 -7.70 -0.08
CA HIS A 312 -7.33 -7.49 1.34
C HIS A 312 -6.04 -7.75 2.13
N ILE A 313 -6.00 -7.31 3.38
CA ILE A 313 -4.90 -7.61 4.27
C ILE A 313 -4.92 -9.11 4.63
N ILE A 314 -3.76 -9.73 4.66
CA ILE A 314 -3.59 -11.13 5.06
C ILE A 314 -2.88 -11.23 6.42
N ALA A 315 -2.94 -12.40 7.04
CA ALA A 315 -2.29 -12.63 8.33
C ALA A 315 -0.78 -12.31 8.26
N ASP A 316 -0.10 -12.73 7.19
CA ASP A 316 1.31 -12.44 6.98
C ASP A 316 1.62 -10.93 6.96
N ASP A 317 0.76 -10.10 6.36
CA ASP A 317 0.92 -8.64 6.39
C ASP A 317 0.81 -8.08 7.80
N MET A 318 -0.16 -8.57 8.59
CA MET A 318 -0.39 -8.10 9.96
C MET A 318 0.80 -8.43 10.86
N PHE A 319 1.27 -9.67 10.82
CA PHE A 319 2.39 -10.12 11.64
C PHE A 319 3.71 -9.51 11.19
N ALA A 320 3.97 -9.43 9.88
CA ALA A 320 5.14 -8.76 9.35
C ALA A 320 5.16 -7.26 9.70
N SER A 321 4.01 -6.59 9.74
CA SER A 321 3.92 -5.19 10.16
C SER A 321 4.24 -5.00 11.64
N ILE A 322 3.83 -5.92 12.51
CA ILE A 322 4.19 -5.92 13.93
C ILE A 322 5.68 -6.20 14.10
N ASN A 323 6.22 -7.22 13.40
CA ASN A 323 7.65 -7.53 13.42
C ASN A 323 8.51 -6.33 12.96
N TYR A 324 8.09 -5.63 11.90
CA TYR A 324 8.80 -4.43 11.45
C TYR A 324 8.87 -3.36 12.55
N LEU A 325 7.78 -3.13 13.28
CA LEU A 325 7.76 -2.20 14.41
C LEU A 325 8.68 -2.65 15.56
N CYS A 326 8.77 -3.95 15.82
CA CYS A 326 9.74 -4.52 16.75
C CYS A 326 11.18 -4.25 16.27
N CYS A 327 11.46 -4.46 15.00
CA CYS A 327 12.77 -4.27 14.39
C CYS A 327 13.25 -2.80 14.42
N LEU A 328 12.35 -1.83 14.27
CA LEU A 328 12.69 -0.40 14.29
C LEU A 328 13.40 0.05 15.57
N ALA A 329 13.05 -0.52 16.72
CA ALA A 329 13.71 -0.19 17.98
C ALA A 329 15.16 -0.67 18.03
N HIS A 330 15.53 -1.63 17.19
CA HIS A 330 16.89 -2.15 17.04
C HIS A 330 17.64 -1.51 15.85
N GLY A 331 17.06 -0.48 15.22
CA GLY A 331 17.66 0.20 14.07
C GLY A 331 17.54 -0.56 12.75
N ILE A 332 16.71 -1.62 12.70
CA ILE A 332 16.42 -2.37 11.47
C ILE A 332 15.18 -1.76 10.82
N GLY A 333 15.34 -1.22 9.62
CA GLY A 333 14.30 -0.47 8.92
C GLY A 333 14.34 1.03 9.23
N GLU A 334 13.49 1.81 8.54
CA GLU A 334 13.44 3.26 8.65
C GLU A 334 11.98 3.72 8.86
N PRO A 335 11.76 4.78 9.68
CA PRO A 335 10.48 5.46 9.72
C PRO A 335 10.16 6.11 8.38
N ASP A 336 8.89 6.32 8.09
CA ASP A 336 8.43 6.87 6.82
C ASP A 336 8.22 8.38 6.91
N ASP A 337 8.64 9.08 5.85
CA ASP A 337 8.27 10.47 5.62
C ASP A 337 6.92 10.50 4.87
N ILE A 338 5.92 11.10 5.53
CA ILE A 338 4.54 11.18 5.03
C ILE A 338 4.45 12.09 3.80
N ASP A 339 5.28 13.13 3.73
CA ASP A 339 5.21 14.15 2.68
C ASP A 339 6.04 13.80 1.44
N HIS A 340 6.83 12.75 1.53
CA HIS A 340 7.57 12.21 0.40
C HIS A 340 6.64 11.73 -0.73
N LEU A 341 6.90 12.10 -2.01
CA LEU A 341 6.05 11.73 -3.15
C LEU A 341 6.05 10.23 -3.50
N GLY A 342 6.90 9.44 -2.88
CA GLY A 342 6.81 7.99 -2.86
C GLY A 342 5.67 7.46 -1.97
N ASN A 343 5.16 8.28 -1.06
CA ASN A 343 4.08 7.97 -0.12
C ASN A 343 2.77 8.73 -0.42
N ARG A 344 2.82 9.72 -1.28
CA ARG A 344 1.66 10.46 -1.77
C ARG A 344 1.42 10.11 -3.24
N ARG A 345 0.18 9.80 -3.57
CA ARG A 345 -0.22 9.44 -4.94
C ARG A 345 -1.32 10.34 -5.46
N VAL A 346 -1.41 10.42 -6.77
CA VAL A 346 -2.42 11.19 -7.49
C VAL A 346 -3.59 10.29 -7.86
N ARG A 347 -4.80 10.73 -7.53
CA ARG A 347 -6.07 10.18 -8.04
C ARG A 347 -6.50 11.00 -9.24
N SER A 348 -6.45 10.39 -10.42
CA SER A 348 -6.92 11.02 -11.65
C SER A 348 -8.45 10.91 -11.77
N VAL A 349 -9.02 11.56 -12.78
CA VAL A 349 -10.47 11.60 -13.01
C VAL A 349 -11.11 10.22 -13.11
N GLY A 350 -10.46 9.25 -13.76
CA GLY A 350 -10.98 7.88 -13.88
C GLY A 350 -11.21 7.22 -12.53
N GLU A 351 -10.25 7.32 -11.61
CA GLU A 351 -10.37 6.76 -10.26
C GLU A 351 -11.43 7.50 -9.43
N LEU A 352 -11.52 8.82 -9.55
CA LEU A 352 -12.54 9.62 -8.86
C LEU A 352 -13.96 9.24 -9.33
N LEU A 353 -14.16 9.06 -10.63
CA LEU A 353 -15.44 8.60 -11.18
C LEU A 353 -15.75 7.16 -10.78
N GLN A 354 -14.78 6.24 -10.84
CA GLN A 354 -14.96 4.86 -10.38
C GLN A 354 -15.48 4.80 -8.94
N ASN A 355 -14.94 5.64 -8.06
CA ASN A 355 -15.40 5.72 -6.67
C ASN A 355 -16.86 6.19 -6.57
N GLN A 356 -17.29 7.13 -7.42
CA GLN A 356 -18.69 7.57 -7.44
C GLN A 356 -19.62 6.49 -7.97
N PHE A 357 -19.23 5.76 -9.00
CA PHE A 357 -19.97 4.60 -9.46
C PHE A 357 -20.11 3.55 -8.36
N ARG A 358 -19.01 3.22 -7.67
CA ARG A 358 -19.04 2.25 -6.56
C ARG A 358 -20.03 2.66 -5.45
N ILE A 359 -20.05 3.94 -5.07
CA ILE A 359 -21.02 4.46 -4.09
C ILE A 359 -22.45 4.33 -4.62
N GLY A 360 -22.68 4.69 -5.87
CA GLY A 360 -23.98 4.58 -6.53
C GLY A 360 -24.49 3.13 -6.60
N PHE A 361 -23.63 2.19 -7.01
CA PHE A 361 -23.95 0.77 -7.06
C PHE A 361 -24.18 0.16 -5.68
N SER A 362 -23.41 0.52 -4.67
CA SER A 362 -23.63 0.06 -3.29
C SER A 362 -24.99 0.51 -2.74
N ARG A 363 -25.39 1.76 -3.02
CA ARG A 363 -26.72 2.28 -2.67
C ARG A 363 -27.83 1.54 -3.42
N MET A 364 -27.62 1.24 -4.70
CA MET A 364 -28.56 0.49 -5.54
C MET A 364 -28.71 -0.96 -5.04
N GLU A 365 -27.62 -1.65 -4.73
CA GLU A 365 -27.62 -3.00 -4.16
C GLU A 365 -28.48 -3.08 -2.89
N ARG A 366 -28.32 -2.11 -1.99
CA ARG A 366 -29.13 -2.07 -0.77
C ARG A 366 -30.63 -1.98 -1.08
N VAL A 367 -31.02 -1.10 -2.01
CA VAL A 367 -32.43 -0.97 -2.44
C VAL A 367 -32.94 -2.25 -3.09
N ILE A 368 -32.12 -2.93 -3.90
CA ILE A 368 -32.49 -4.21 -4.50
C ILE A 368 -32.76 -5.26 -3.41
N ARG A 369 -31.87 -5.39 -2.42
CA ARG A 369 -32.06 -6.32 -1.31
C ARG A 369 -33.34 -6.05 -0.52
N GLU A 370 -33.61 -4.78 -0.21
CA GLU A 370 -34.85 -4.37 0.46
C GLU A 370 -36.09 -4.74 -0.36
N ARG A 371 -36.07 -4.54 -1.69
CA ARG A 371 -37.17 -4.92 -2.57
C ARG A 371 -37.35 -6.43 -2.69
N MET A 372 -36.24 -7.19 -2.75
CA MET A 372 -36.33 -8.66 -2.81
C MET A 372 -36.97 -9.27 -1.58
N THR A 373 -36.87 -8.64 -0.41
CA THR A 373 -37.52 -9.12 0.82
C THR A 373 -39.00 -8.78 0.89
N LEU A 374 -39.47 -7.77 0.12
CA LEU A 374 -40.82 -7.27 0.17
C LEU A 374 -41.73 -7.75 -0.99
N GLN A 375 -41.11 -8.17 -2.10
CA GLN A 375 -41.87 -8.56 -3.32
C GLN A 375 -42.02 -10.08 -3.42
N ASP A 376 -43.09 -10.49 -4.06
CA ASP A 376 -43.37 -11.88 -4.36
C ASP A 376 -42.38 -12.40 -5.45
N LEU A 377 -41.65 -13.46 -5.12
CA LEU A 377 -40.60 -14.03 -5.98
C LEU A 377 -41.16 -14.57 -7.32
N ASP A 378 -42.46 -14.90 -7.40
CA ASP A 378 -43.04 -15.46 -8.62
C ASP A 378 -43.28 -14.39 -9.71
N VAL A 379 -43.37 -13.11 -9.33
CA VAL A 379 -43.72 -12.00 -10.24
C VAL A 379 -42.53 -11.06 -10.49
N VAL A 380 -41.42 -11.23 -9.75
CA VAL A 380 -40.26 -10.35 -9.79
C VAL A 380 -39.54 -10.40 -11.14
N THR A 381 -39.25 -9.24 -11.70
CA THR A 381 -38.39 -9.07 -12.88
C THR A 381 -37.17 -8.20 -12.54
N PRO A 382 -36.05 -8.33 -13.26
CA PRO A 382 -34.88 -7.46 -13.06
C PRO A 382 -35.25 -5.97 -13.14
N GLN A 383 -36.13 -5.57 -14.05
CA GLN A 383 -36.56 -4.18 -14.21
C GLN A 383 -37.37 -3.64 -13.00
N SER A 384 -38.12 -4.49 -12.30
CA SER A 384 -38.86 -4.08 -11.11
C SER A 384 -37.97 -3.89 -9.89
N LEU A 385 -36.88 -4.64 -9.80
CA LEU A 385 -35.94 -4.60 -8.69
C LEU A 385 -34.95 -3.43 -8.81
N ILE A 386 -34.43 -3.19 -10.01
CA ILE A 386 -33.34 -2.25 -10.23
C ILE A 386 -33.85 -0.82 -10.30
N ASN A 387 -33.31 0.04 -9.45
CA ASN A 387 -33.54 1.48 -9.47
C ASN A 387 -32.22 2.18 -9.81
N ILE A 388 -32.15 2.84 -10.95
CA ILE A 388 -30.96 3.53 -11.46
C ILE A 388 -30.69 4.88 -10.76
N ARG A 389 -31.68 5.45 -10.07
CA ARG A 389 -31.59 6.80 -9.47
C ARG A 389 -30.40 6.97 -8.53
N PRO A 390 -30.03 6.02 -7.67
CA PRO A 390 -28.88 6.17 -6.79
C PRO A 390 -27.55 6.35 -7.56
N VAL A 391 -27.38 5.67 -8.70
CA VAL A 391 -26.17 5.77 -9.53
C VAL A 391 -26.13 7.12 -10.24
N THR A 392 -27.22 7.49 -10.93
CA THR A 392 -27.30 8.79 -11.63
C THR A 392 -27.19 9.97 -10.69
N ALA A 393 -27.76 9.86 -9.47
CA ALA A 393 -27.65 10.90 -8.44
C ALA A 393 -26.20 11.06 -7.95
N SER A 394 -25.47 9.97 -7.71
CA SER A 394 -24.07 10.00 -7.27
C SER A 394 -23.18 10.70 -8.31
N ILE A 395 -23.36 10.40 -9.58
CA ILE A 395 -22.60 11.03 -10.67
C ILE A 395 -22.95 12.51 -10.81
N LYS A 396 -24.23 12.88 -10.78
CA LYS A 396 -24.67 14.28 -10.82
C LYS A 396 -24.16 15.09 -9.64
N GLU A 397 -24.17 14.51 -8.43
CA GLU A 397 -23.62 15.12 -7.22
C GLU A 397 -22.13 15.40 -7.37
N PHE A 398 -21.36 14.46 -7.91
CA PHE A 398 -19.94 14.64 -8.16
C PHE A 398 -19.64 15.79 -9.12
N PHE A 399 -20.22 15.79 -10.31
CA PHE A 399 -19.99 16.84 -11.29
C PHE A 399 -20.50 18.21 -10.86
N GLY A 400 -21.58 18.26 -10.08
CA GLY A 400 -22.22 19.51 -9.64
C GLY A 400 -21.65 20.11 -8.37
N SER A 401 -21.25 19.28 -7.40
CA SER A 401 -20.98 19.72 -6.02
C SER A 401 -19.59 19.37 -5.51
N SER A 402 -18.82 18.49 -6.18
CA SER A 402 -17.47 18.15 -5.74
C SER A 402 -16.53 19.36 -5.87
N PRO A 403 -15.71 19.62 -4.84
CA PRO A 403 -14.65 20.64 -4.92
C PRO A 403 -13.64 20.40 -6.03
N LEU A 404 -13.53 19.16 -6.51
CA LEU A 404 -12.61 18.77 -7.59
C LEU A 404 -13.21 19.00 -9.00
N SER A 405 -14.53 19.15 -9.10
CA SER A 405 -15.21 19.53 -10.34
C SER A 405 -15.31 21.04 -10.40
N GLN A 406 -14.47 21.68 -11.19
CA GLN A 406 -14.35 23.12 -11.27
C GLN A 406 -14.72 23.65 -12.67
N PHE A 407 -15.26 24.86 -12.75
CA PHE A 407 -15.39 25.56 -14.01
C PHE A 407 -13.99 25.76 -14.59
N MET A 408 -13.83 25.45 -15.88
CA MET A 408 -12.55 25.67 -16.55
C MET A 408 -12.22 27.16 -16.63
N ASP A 409 -10.98 27.50 -16.28
CA ASP A 409 -10.46 28.82 -16.49
C ASP A 409 -10.17 28.99 -17.99
N GLN A 410 -10.90 29.85 -18.65
CA GLN A 410 -10.84 30.10 -20.12
C GLN A 410 -10.32 31.48 -20.47
N THR A 411 -9.56 32.14 -19.61
CA THR A 411 -9.00 33.46 -19.84
C THR A 411 -8.09 33.47 -21.07
N ASN A 412 -7.27 32.43 -21.21
CA ASN A 412 -6.39 32.19 -22.36
C ASN A 412 -6.06 30.70 -22.47
N PRO A 413 -5.49 30.20 -23.60
CA PRO A 413 -5.17 28.79 -23.76
C PRO A 413 -4.18 28.25 -22.73
N LEU A 414 -3.26 29.05 -22.22
CA LEU A 414 -2.32 28.63 -21.17
C LEU A 414 -3.03 28.43 -19.83
N ALA A 415 -4.01 29.26 -19.48
CA ALA A 415 -4.83 29.09 -18.28
C ALA A 415 -5.64 27.80 -18.33
N GLU A 416 -6.18 27.43 -19.49
CA GLU A 416 -6.86 26.15 -19.69
C GLU A 416 -5.91 24.97 -19.46
N LEU A 417 -4.70 25.01 -20.03
CA LEU A 417 -3.70 23.96 -19.89
C LEU A 417 -3.25 23.80 -18.44
N THR A 418 -2.94 24.88 -17.76
CA THR A 418 -2.49 24.86 -16.36
C THR A 418 -3.59 24.35 -15.44
N HIS A 419 -4.85 24.71 -15.69
CA HIS A 419 -5.99 24.20 -14.92
C HIS A 419 -6.12 22.67 -15.02
N LYS A 420 -5.92 22.11 -16.21
CA LYS A 420 -5.96 20.64 -16.43
C LYS A 420 -4.80 19.91 -15.76
N ARG A 421 -3.67 20.58 -15.53
CA ARG A 421 -2.46 20.04 -14.86
C ARG A 421 -2.43 20.31 -13.35
N ARG A 422 -3.47 20.92 -12.80
CA ARG A 422 -3.59 21.20 -11.36
C ARG A 422 -3.72 19.91 -10.54
N ILE A 423 -3.09 19.93 -9.37
CA ILE A 423 -3.14 18.85 -8.37
C ILE A 423 -3.63 19.47 -7.06
N SER A 424 -4.69 18.94 -6.50
CA SER A 424 -5.29 19.43 -5.25
C SER A 424 -5.14 18.41 -4.12
N ALA A 425 -4.69 18.85 -2.95
CA ALA A 425 -4.70 18.04 -1.72
C ALA A 425 -6.07 18.06 -1.02
N LEU A 426 -7.00 18.90 -1.49
CA LEU A 426 -8.34 19.08 -0.92
C LEU A 426 -9.33 18.06 -1.49
N GLY A 427 -10.55 18.03 -0.91
CA GLY A 427 -11.64 17.22 -1.41
C GLY A 427 -11.89 15.95 -0.59
N PRO A 428 -12.83 15.11 -1.01
CA PRO A 428 -13.20 13.88 -0.29
C PRO A 428 -12.02 12.92 -0.13
N GLY A 429 -11.74 12.50 1.11
CA GLY A 429 -10.58 11.65 1.43
C GLY A 429 -9.22 12.36 1.41
N GLY A 430 -9.19 13.69 1.16
CA GLY A 430 -8.02 14.54 1.27
C GLY A 430 -7.99 15.38 2.55
N LEU A 431 -7.19 16.44 2.51
CA LEU A 431 -7.01 17.35 3.64
C LEU A 431 -8.10 18.44 3.69
N SER A 432 -8.35 18.98 4.87
CA SER A 432 -9.08 20.25 5.04
C SER A 432 -8.09 21.39 5.24
N ARG A 433 -8.44 22.60 4.78
CA ARG A 433 -7.59 23.79 4.89
C ARG A 433 -7.16 24.09 6.32
N GLU A 434 -8.06 23.88 7.27
CA GLU A 434 -7.87 24.18 8.69
C GLU A 434 -6.98 23.17 9.41
N ARG A 435 -6.95 21.91 8.92
CA ARG A 435 -6.17 20.82 9.51
C ARG A 435 -4.82 20.59 8.85
N ALA A 436 -4.55 21.26 7.72
CA ALA A 436 -3.30 21.14 7.03
C ALA A 436 -2.20 21.90 7.79
N SER A 437 -1.18 21.18 8.25
CA SER A 437 0.02 21.74 8.90
C SER A 437 0.89 22.49 7.88
N PHE A 438 1.93 23.16 8.39
CA PHE A 438 2.94 23.80 7.53
C PHE A 438 3.72 22.77 6.73
N ASP A 439 4.04 21.63 7.33
CA ASP A 439 4.86 20.58 6.70
C ASP A 439 4.27 20.10 5.38
N VAL A 440 2.94 19.87 5.32
CA VAL A 440 2.24 19.43 4.10
C VAL A 440 2.17 20.51 3.02
N ARG A 441 2.38 21.78 3.39
CA ARG A 441 2.36 22.95 2.49
C ARG A 441 3.73 23.31 1.94
N ASP A 442 4.78 22.81 2.57
CA ASP A 442 6.16 23.04 2.17
C ASP A 442 6.54 22.31 0.89
N VAL A 443 7.61 22.77 0.26
CA VAL A 443 8.21 22.10 -0.88
C VAL A 443 9.18 21.04 -0.39
N HIS A 444 8.83 19.79 -0.61
CA HIS A 444 9.68 18.65 -0.26
C HIS A 444 10.72 18.38 -1.37
N TYR A 445 11.90 17.86 -1.04
CA TYR A 445 12.94 17.58 -2.05
C TYR A 445 12.44 16.61 -3.16
N SER A 446 11.54 15.68 -2.83
CA SER A 446 10.95 14.75 -3.80
C SER A 446 10.06 15.41 -4.86
N HIS A 447 9.72 16.72 -4.68
CA HIS A 447 8.97 17.49 -5.67
C HIS A 447 9.80 17.81 -6.92
N TYR A 448 11.12 17.70 -6.84
CA TYR A 448 12.02 18.00 -7.95
C TYR A 448 11.64 17.21 -9.22
N GLY A 449 11.39 17.92 -10.30
CA GLY A 449 10.95 17.37 -11.58
C GLY A 449 9.52 16.81 -11.62
N ARG A 450 8.76 16.84 -10.51
CA ARG A 450 7.39 16.28 -10.37
C ARG A 450 6.33 17.34 -10.13
N MET A 451 6.55 18.21 -9.20
CA MET A 451 5.61 19.30 -8.86
C MET A 451 6.33 20.64 -8.94
N CYS A 452 5.68 21.63 -9.53
CA CYS A 452 6.25 22.98 -9.62
C CYS A 452 6.41 23.58 -8.20
N PRO A 453 7.59 24.05 -7.81
CA PRO A 453 7.81 24.63 -6.48
C PRO A 453 7.31 26.06 -6.35
N ILE A 454 6.94 26.72 -7.46
CA ILE A 454 6.61 28.14 -7.52
C ILE A 454 5.10 28.36 -7.72
N GLU A 455 4.47 27.59 -8.62
CA GLU A 455 3.08 27.78 -9.00
C GLU A 455 2.16 27.22 -7.91
N THR A 456 1.69 28.08 -7.02
CA THR A 456 0.73 27.79 -5.96
C THR A 456 -0.06 29.04 -5.63
N PRO A 457 -1.34 28.92 -5.20
CA PRO A 457 -2.12 30.08 -4.78
C PRO A 457 -1.53 30.75 -3.54
N GLU A 458 -1.77 32.05 -3.39
CA GLU A 458 -1.54 32.78 -2.14
C GLU A 458 -2.72 32.57 -1.18
N GLY A 459 -2.46 32.67 0.13
CA GLY A 459 -3.48 32.60 1.18
C GLY A 459 -3.76 31.18 1.70
N PRO A 460 -5.02 30.85 2.06
CA PRO A 460 -5.36 29.60 2.79
C PRO A 460 -5.06 28.32 2.02
N ASN A 461 -4.95 28.38 0.69
CA ASN A 461 -4.70 27.24 -0.18
C ASN A 461 -3.22 27.05 -0.54
N ILE A 462 -2.31 27.87 0.00
CA ILE A 462 -0.87 27.76 -0.31
C ILE A 462 -0.37 26.34 0.00
N GLY A 463 0.39 25.76 -0.92
CA GLY A 463 0.93 24.41 -0.81
C GLY A 463 -0.08 23.26 -0.94
N LEU A 464 -1.40 23.54 -0.86
CA LEU A 464 -2.44 22.52 -1.01
C LEU A 464 -2.93 22.36 -2.44
N ILE A 465 -2.73 23.40 -3.24
CA ILE A 465 -2.97 23.42 -4.68
C ILE A 465 -1.61 23.58 -5.35
N SER A 466 -1.26 22.63 -6.18
CA SER A 466 0.03 22.58 -6.86
C SER A 466 -0.19 22.18 -8.32
N TYR A 467 0.88 22.20 -9.10
CA TYR A 467 0.82 21.91 -10.53
C TYR A 467 1.90 20.90 -10.92
N LEU A 468 1.53 20.03 -11.85
CA LEU A 468 2.42 19.03 -12.40
C LEU A 468 3.56 19.71 -13.18
N ALA A 469 4.81 19.31 -12.91
CA ALA A 469 5.98 19.78 -13.66
C ALA A 469 5.90 19.35 -15.13
N SER A 470 6.60 20.07 -16.03
CA SER A 470 6.44 19.94 -17.49
C SER A 470 6.66 18.52 -18.00
N TYR A 471 7.70 17.82 -17.52
CA TYR A 471 8.03 16.45 -17.94
C TYR A 471 7.51 15.38 -17.00
N ALA A 472 6.87 15.73 -15.90
CA ALA A 472 6.30 14.78 -14.98
C ALA A 472 5.11 14.04 -15.58
N ARG A 473 4.97 12.78 -15.21
CA ARG A 473 3.86 11.89 -15.57
C ARG A 473 3.32 11.21 -14.34
N VAL A 474 2.15 10.63 -14.47
CA VAL A 474 1.54 9.76 -13.45
C VAL A 474 1.67 8.33 -13.94
N ASN A 475 2.25 7.44 -13.13
CA ASN A 475 2.36 6.02 -13.48
C ASN A 475 1.05 5.26 -13.23
N GLU A 476 1.02 3.97 -13.56
CA GLU A 476 -0.15 3.09 -13.40
C GLU A 476 -0.64 2.95 -11.93
N TYR A 477 0.24 3.18 -10.96
CA TYR A 477 -0.11 3.20 -9.53
C TYR A 477 -0.54 4.58 -9.00
N GLY A 478 -0.45 5.62 -9.82
CA GLY A 478 -0.80 6.98 -9.44
C GLY A 478 0.36 7.80 -8.85
N PHE A 479 1.59 7.27 -8.82
CA PHE A 479 2.76 8.03 -8.37
C PHE A 479 3.30 8.94 -9.46
N LEU A 480 3.81 10.10 -9.04
CA LEU A 480 4.48 11.03 -9.94
C LEU A 480 5.86 10.50 -10.31
N VAL A 481 6.14 10.47 -11.60
CA VAL A 481 7.43 10.03 -12.17
C VAL A 481 8.02 11.14 -13.02
N THR A 482 9.34 11.18 -13.08
CA THR A 482 10.10 12.14 -13.89
C THR A 482 11.18 11.41 -14.68
N PRO A 483 11.55 11.90 -15.87
CA PRO A 483 12.51 11.21 -16.73
C PRO A 483 13.96 11.47 -16.26
N PHE A 484 14.76 10.40 -16.31
CA PHE A 484 16.21 10.42 -16.09
C PHE A 484 16.91 9.63 -17.19
N ARG A 485 18.15 9.99 -17.50
CA ARG A 485 19.04 9.21 -18.35
C ARG A 485 20.02 8.42 -17.50
N ARG A 486 20.26 7.19 -17.87
CA ARG A 486 21.24 6.35 -17.20
C ARG A 486 22.66 6.75 -17.60
N VAL A 487 23.57 6.77 -16.64
CA VAL A 487 25.01 6.87 -16.86
C VAL A 487 25.63 5.48 -16.72
N GLU A 488 26.39 5.03 -17.71
CA GLU A 488 27.08 3.74 -17.67
C GLU A 488 28.26 3.77 -16.71
N LYS A 489 28.32 2.83 -15.80
CA LYS A 489 29.45 2.67 -14.87
C LYS A 489 30.74 2.35 -15.66
N GLY A 490 31.83 3.03 -15.31
CA GLY A 490 33.16 2.82 -15.90
C GLY A 490 33.44 3.65 -17.15
N THR A 491 32.50 3.86 -18.04
CA THR A 491 32.64 4.74 -19.21
C THR A 491 32.18 6.16 -18.94
N CYS A 492 31.37 6.37 -17.89
CA CYS A 492 30.72 7.63 -17.54
C CYS A 492 29.92 8.24 -18.71
N ARG A 493 29.43 7.37 -19.58
CA ARG A 493 28.65 7.76 -20.77
C ARG A 493 27.19 7.92 -20.38
N VAL A 494 26.60 9.05 -20.75
CA VAL A 494 25.17 9.30 -20.66
C VAL A 494 24.47 8.57 -21.80
N THR A 495 23.60 7.63 -21.49
CA THR A 495 22.84 6.88 -22.50
C THR A 495 21.64 7.69 -23.03
N ASP A 496 21.11 7.27 -24.19
CA ASP A 496 19.88 7.83 -24.74
C ASP A 496 18.62 7.20 -24.13
N ASP A 497 18.78 6.17 -23.30
CA ASP A 497 17.69 5.51 -22.60
C ASP A 497 17.11 6.43 -21.51
N VAL A 498 15.82 6.71 -21.63
CA VAL A 498 15.08 7.56 -20.69
C VAL A 498 14.22 6.67 -19.81
N GLU A 499 14.52 6.64 -18.53
CA GLU A 499 13.76 5.93 -17.51
C GLU A 499 12.92 6.90 -16.68
N TYR A 500 11.62 6.59 -16.52
CA TYR A 500 10.73 7.38 -15.66
C TYR A 500 10.74 6.79 -14.24
N MET A 501 11.31 7.52 -13.30
CA MET A 501 11.48 7.06 -11.91
C MET A 501 10.50 7.73 -10.95
N THR A 502 9.98 6.94 -10.00
CA THR A 502 9.29 7.44 -8.81
C THR A 502 10.31 8.02 -7.81
N ALA A 503 9.85 8.88 -6.89
CA ALA A 503 10.75 9.54 -5.94
C ALA A 503 11.55 8.56 -5.06
N ASP A 504 10.94 7.48 -4.64
CA ASP A 504 11.55 6.45 -3.79
C ASP A 504 12.56 5.56 -4.53
N VAL A 505 12.45 5.44 -5.87
CA VAL A 505 13.49 4.82 -6.69
C VAL A 505 14.65 5.79 -6.90
N GLU A 506 14.36 7.06 -7.18
CA GLU A 506 15.35 8.12 -7.34
C GLU A 506 16.26 8.28 -6.12
N ASP A 507 15.73 8.16 -4.90
CA ASP A 507 16.49 8.25 -3.65
C ASP A 507 17.67 7.26 -3.55
N ARG A 508 17.71 6.27 -4.42
CA ARG A 508 18.76 5.25 -4.48
C ARG A 508 19.94 5.67 -5.33
N TYR A 509 19.79 6.73 -6.13
CA TYR A 509 20.76 7.17 -7.11
C TYR A 509 21.31 8.54 -6.76
N ILE A 510 22.51 8.80 -7.26
CA ILE A 510 23.14 10.12 -7.27
C ILE A 510 22.82 10.74 -8.63
N VAL A 511 22.15 11.87 -8.63
CA VAL A 511 21.58 12.47 -9.83
C VAL A 511 22.28 13.77 -10.16
N ALA A 512 22.90 13.83 -11.35
CA ALA A 512 23.48 15.07 -11.91
C ALA A 512 22.41 15.88 -12.65
N GLN A 513 22.71 17.16 -12.91
CA GLN A 513 21.87 18.00 -13.77
C GLN A 513 22.00 17.59 -15.24
N ALA A 514 20.91 17.69 -15.99
CA ALA A 514 20.92 17.41 -17.43
C ALA A 514 21.78 18.40 -18.26
N SER A 515 22.19 19.53 -17.65
CA SER A 515 23.05 20.55 -18.26
C SER A 515 24.53 20.28 -18.10
N GLU A 516 24.94 19.19 -17.42
CA GLU A 516 26.35 18.82 -17.31
C GLU A 516 26.98 18.60 -18.68
N PRO A 517 28.19 19.15 -18.91
CA PRO A 517 28.82 19.08 -20.23
C PRO A 517 29.26 17.63 -20.51
N VAL A 518 28.96 17.18 -21.72
CA VAL A 518 29.38 15.87 -22.26
C VAL A 518 30.26 16.07 -23.48
N ASP A 519 31.17 15.14 -23.72
CA ASP A 519 32.01 15.11 -24.90
C ASP A 519 31.25 14.62 -26.17
N GLU A 520 31.94 14.54 -27.31
CA GLU A 520 31.38 14.05 -28.58
C GLU A 520 30.90 12.56 -28.49
N ASN A 521 31.39 11.81 -27.54
CA ASN A 521 31.00 10.41 -27.28
C ASN A 521 29.87 10.29 -26.25
N GLY A 522 29.42 11.40 -25.67
CA GLY A 522 28.40 11.44 -24.64
C GLY A 522 28.93 11.17 -23.22
N CYS A 523 30.24 11.20 -23.00
CA CYS A 523 30.86 10.99 -21.69
C CYS A 523 30.94 12.31 -20.90
N LEU A 524 30.74 12.23 -19.59
CA LEU A 524 30.87 13.38 -18.69
C LEU A 524 32.31 13.91 -18.71
N ILE A 525 32.48 15.22 -18.92
CA ILE A 525 33.81 15.84 -19.07
C ILE A 525 34.45 16.14 -17.72
N ASN A 526 33.65 16.66 -16.77
CA ASN A 526 34.14 17.07 -15.46
C ASN A 526 34.50 15.86 -14.59
N ASP A 527 35.67 15.88 -13.94
CA ASP A 527 36.09 14.79 -13.01
C ASP A 527 35.24 14.79 -11.73
N ARG A 528 34.81 15.99 -11.27
CA ARG A 528 33.92 16.15 -10.13
C ARG A 528 32.65 16.87 -10.58
N ILE A 529 31.52 16.34 -10.17
CA ILE A 529 30.19 16.77 -10.61
C ILE A 529 29.33 17.09 -9.40
N THR A 530 28.66 18.23 -9.43
CA THR A 530 27.66 18.59 -8.43
C THR A 530 26.37 17.83 -8.70
N CYS A 531 26.04 16.95 -7.79
CA CYS A 531 24.89 16.06 -7.88
C CYS A 531 23.92 16.28 -6.72
N ARG A 532 22.71 15.78 -6.87
CA ARG A 532 21.72 15.69 -5.81
C ARG A 532 21.57 14.23 -5.37
N HIS A 533 21.56 14.02 -4.06
CA HIS A 533 21.22 12.77 -3.44
C HIS A 533 20.23 13.03 -2.31
N ARG A 534 18.98 12.64 -2.49
CA ARG A 534 17.85 13.00 -1.62
C ARG A 534 17.74 14.52 -1.46
N ASP A 535 17.84 15.05 -0.25
CA ASP A 535 17.79 16.49 0.12
C ASP A 535 19.15 17.19 0.07
N GLU A 536 20.25 16.43 -0.09
CA GLU A 536 21.61 16.97 -0.07
C GLU A 536 22.15 17.24 -1.48
N ILE A 537 22.91 18.32 -1.60
CA ILE A 537 23.73 18.60 -2.76
C ILE A 537 25.15 18.09 -2.45
N VAL A 538 25.60 17.12 -3.21
CA VAL A 538 26.89 16.46 -3.02
C VAL A 538 27.77 16.64 -4.24
N GLU A 539 29.07 16.80 -4.01
CA GLU A 539 30.05 16.80 -5.09
C GLU A 539 30.75 15.44 -5.12
N VAL A 540 30.59 14.72 -6.22
CA VAL A 540 31.08 13.35 -6.38
C VAL A 540 31.95 13.20 -7.62
N ASP A 541 32.79 12.18 -7.64
CA ASP A 541 33.55 11.81 -8.82
C ASP A 541 32.60 11.26 -9.89
N ARG A 542 32.89 11.54 -11.17
CA ARG A 542 32.03 11.18 -12.32
C ARG A 542 31.66 9.70 -12.39
N ASP A 543 32.51 8.81 -11.85
CA ASP A 543 32.26 7.38 -11.84
C ASP A 543 31.13 6.95 -10.88
N ARG A 544 30.66 7.86 -10.04
CA ARG A 544 29.61 7.62 -9.05
C ARG A 544 28.24 8.20 -9.44
N VAL A 545 28.20 8.91 -10.55
CA VAL A 545 26.96 9.54 -11.07
C VAL A 545 26.04 8.50 -11.69
#